data_3461201adec3a26267fa5f7a9446eade
#
_entry.id   3461201adec3a26267fa5f7a9446eade
#
_cell.length_a   1.000
_cell.length_b   1.000
_cell.length_c   1.000
_cell.angle_alpha   90.00
_cell.angle_beta   90.00
_cell.angle_gamma   90.00
#
_symmetry.space_group_name_H-M   'P 1'
#
loop_
_entity.id
_entity.type
_entity.pdbx_description
1 polymer ?
#
loop_
_entity_poly.entity_id
_entity_poly.type
_entity_poly.pdbx_seq_one_letter_code
_entity_poly.pdbx_strand_id
1 'polypeptide(L)'
;MKTFRFIPSVFLAVTLMISLALPAAAQKKADWKEKMMSEKIAFFTTEMNLTPEEAQEFWPVYNAYCKEEDEAHRKIMKTFKELNEAISSEKSSKEISAYLNRYLKAREEKRELSNAAAARFMKVLPDEKVARLYIAEEKFRRNQIHRLHHNHGPKK
;
A
#
# COMPACT_ATOMS: atom_id res chain seq x y z
N MET A 1 -66.30 -17.29 9.98
CA MET A 1 -65.13 -17.26 9.07
C MET A 1 -64.11 -16.30 9.65
N LYS A 2 -63.05 -16.79 10.30
CA LYS A 2 -62.00 -15.99 10.93
C LYS A 2 -60.73 -16.17 10.11
N THR A 3 -60.31 -15.13 9.44
CA THR A 3 -59.04 -15.07 8.72
C THR A 3 -57.88 -14.80 9.66
N PHE A 4 -56.97 -15.73 9.68
CA PHE A 4 -55.73 -15.68 10.47
C PHE A 4 -54.72 -14.74 9.73
N ARG A 5 -54.40 -13.61 10.39
CA ARG A 5 -53.33 -12.70 9.98
C ARG A 5 -52.20 -12.78 11.00
N PHE A 6 -51.21 -13.61 10.72
CA PHE A 6 -49.88 -13.54 11.34
C PHE A 6 -48.88 -14.02 10.32
N ILE A 7 -47.96 -13.22 9.95
CA ILE A 7 -46.49 -13.26 9.98
C ILE A 7 -45.93 -12.17 9.05
N PRO A 8 -45.50 -11.01 9.54
CA PRO A 8 -44.36 -10.35 8.94
C PRO A 8 -43.25 -9.97 9.93
N SER A 9 -43.31 -10.35 11.24
CA SER A 9 -42.29 -9.90 12.20
C SER A 9 -40.99 -10.70 12.22
N VAL A 10 -40.96 -11.92 11.73
CA VAL A 10 -39.76 -12.77 11.79
C VAL A 10 -38.79 -12.49 10.66
N PHE A 11 -39.26 -12.04 9.51
CA PHE A 11 -38.39 -11.68 8.39
C PHE A 11 -37.59 -10.37 8.59
N LEU A 12 -38.10 -9.44 9.40
CA LEU A 12 -37.42 -8.17 9.68
C LEU A 12 -36.24 -8.32 10.65
N ALA A 13 -36.27 -9.30 11.53
CA ALA A 13 -35.21 -9.54 12.50
C ALA A 13 -33.95 -10.24 11.89
N VAL A 14 -34.14 -11.05 10.85
CA VAL A 14 -33.03 -11.76 10.18
C VAL A 14 -32.22 -10.84 9.25
N THR A 15 -32.85 -9.85 8.63
CA THR A 15 -32.17 -8.87 7.75
C THR A 15 -31.32 -7.86 8.52
N LEU A 16 -31.57 -7.62 9.80
CA LEU A 16 -30.79 -6.68 10.62
C LEU A 16 -29.51 -7.30 11.22
N MET A 17 -29.42 -8.63 11.29
CA MET A 17 -28.24 -9.33 11.84
C MET A 17 -27.11 -9.53 10.82
N ILE A 18 -27.34 -9.32 9.54
CA ILE A 18 -26.32 -9.53 8.47
C ILE A 18 -25.44 -8.29 8.28
N SER A 19 -25.83 -7.12 8.79
CA SER A 19 -25.13 -5.84 8.56
C SER A 19 -23.97 -5.55 9.52
N LEU A 20 -23.69 -6.38 10.53
CA LEU A 20 -22.65 -6.14 11.55
C LEU A 20 -21.38 -7.02 11.41
N ALA A 21 -21.32 -7.86 10.40
CA ALA A 21 -20.12 -8.64 10.10
C ALA A 21 -19.26 -7.94 9.04
N LEU A 22 -18.91 -6.67 9.24
CA LEU A 22 -17.78 -6.08 8.52
C LEU A 22 -16.51 -6.78 9.00
N PRO A 23 -15.63 -7.24 8.09
CA PRO A 23 -14.66 -8.27 8.41
C PRO A 23 -13.61 -7.72 9.37
N ALA A 24 -13.45 -8.34 10.52
CA ALA A 24 -12.35 -8.12 11.47
C ALA A 24 -10.96 -8.14 10.79
N ALA A 25 -10.84 -8.78 9.64
CA ALA A 25 -9.66 -8.77 8.80
C ALA A 25 -9.36 -7.41 8.15
N ALA A 26 -10.39 -6.66 7.73
CA ALA A 26 -10.21 -5.31 7.17
C ALA A 26 -9.78 -4.32 8.25
N GLN A 27 -10.37 -4.42 9.45
CA GLN A 27 -10.00 -3.60 10.60
C GLN A 27 -8.54 -3.85 11.01
N LYS A 28 -8.14 -5.11 11.20
CA LYS A 28 -6.74 -5.47 11.52
C LYS A 28 -5.73 -4.96 10.49
N LYS A 29 -6.11 -4.96 9.21
CA LYS A 29 -5.24 -4.44 8.14
C LYS A 29 -5.12 -2.92 8.18
N ALA A 30 -6.21 -2.21 8.51
CA ALA A 30 -6.21 -0.76 8.69
C ALA A 30 -5.35 -0.36 9.89
N ASP A 31 -5.55 -0.99 11.04
CA ASP A 31 -4.81 -0.75 12.29
C ASP A 31 -3.30 -0.99 12.11
N TRP A 32 -2.94 -2.08 11.40
CA TRP A 32 -1.55 -2.38 11.08
C TRP A 32 -0.92 -1.29 10.18
N LYS A 33 -1.67 -0.83 9.17
CA LYS A 33 -1.18 0.21 8.24
C LYS A 33 -0.98 1.54 8.95
N GLU A 34 -1.88 1.92 9.84
CA GLU A 34 -1.79 3.12 10.67
C GLU A 34 -0.59 3.05 11.62
N LYS A 35 -0.42 1.93 12.31
CA LYS A 35 0.75 1.70 13.17
C LYS A 35 2.06 1.81 12.40
N MET A 36 2.16 1.17 11.25
CA MET A 36 3.35 1.24 10.39
C MET A 36 3.64 2.67 9.92
N MET A 37 2.60 3.44 9.59
CA MET A 37 2.78 4.85 9.19
C MET A 37 3.27 5.69 10.38
N SER A 38 2.71 5.51 11.57
CA SER A 38 3.15 6.21 12.78
C SER A 38 4.60 5.88 13.14
N GLU A 39 4.99 4.59 13.09
CA GLU A 39 6.38 4.18 13.30
C GLU A 39 7.33 4.81 12.26
N LYS A 40 6.90 4.86 10.99
CA LYS A 40 7.67 5.45 9.90
C LYS A 40 7.87 6.95 10.10
N ILE A 41 6.81 7.67 10.46
CA ILE A 41 6.86 9.12 10.73
C ILE A 41 7.85 9.40 11.87
N ALA A 42 7.72 8.74 13.01
CA ALA A 42 8.61 8.92 14.14
C ALA A 42 10.08 8.64 13.78
N PHE A 43 10.32 7.52 13.09
CA PHE A 43 11.66 7.11 12.68
C PHE A 43 12.30 8.10 11.70
N PHE A 44 11.57 8.52 10.66
CA PHE A 44 12.09 9.44 9.65
C PHE A 44 12.32 10.84 10.22
N THR A 45 11.40 11.35 11.04
CA THR A 45 11.57 12.67 11.70
C THR A 45 12.87 12.70 12.50
N THR A 46 13.19 11.61 13.21
CA THR A 46 14.41 11.48 14.00
C THR A 46 15.66 11.35 13.10
N GLU A 47 15.67 10.42 12.15
CA GLU A 47 16.83 10.15 11.28
C GLU A 47 17.19 11.32 10.37
N MET A 48 16.19 12.07 9.93
CA MET A 48 16.37 13.28 9.11
C MET A 48 16.63 14.53 9.94
N ASN A 49 16.44 14.48 11.25
CA ASN A 49 16.50 15.65 12.15
C ASN A 49 15.62 16.79 11.64
N LEU A 50 14.35 16.50 11.34
CA LEU A 50 13.39 17.49 10.87
C LEU A 50 13.02 18.45 11.99
N THR A 51 12.98 19.75 11.67
CA THR A 51 12.31 20.73 12.55
C THR A 51 10.78 20.59 12.39
N PRO A 52 9.98 21.15 13.32
CA PRO A 52 8.52 21.15 13.17
C PRO A 52 8.05 21.81 11.86
N GLU A 53 8.70 22.91 11.46
CA GLU A 53 8.38 23.64 10.23
C GLU A 53 8.68 22.80 8.99
N GLU A 54 9.86 22.21 8.93
CA GLU A 54 10.25 21.31 7.83
C GLU A 54 9.32 20.08 7.75
N ALA A 55 8.96 19.49 8.89
CA ALA A 55 8.03 18.37 8.93
C ALA A 55 6.65 18.76 8.39
N GLN A 56 6.16 19.95 8.71
CA GLN A 56 4.88 20.46 8.23
C GLN A 56 4.85 20.59 6.70
N GLU A 57 5.93 21.02 6.07
CA GLU A 57 6.03 21.13 4.61
C GLU A 57 6.33 19.80 3.93
N PHE A 58 7.17 18.97 4.53
CA PHE A 58 7.64 17.72 3.96
C PHE A 58 6.56 16.63 3.90
N TRP A 59 5.84 16.38 5.00
CA TRP A 59 4.92 15.23 5.08
C TRP A 59 3.80 15.24 4.05
N PRO A 60 3.18 16.38 3.69
CA PRO A 60 2.19 16.39 2.61
C PRO A 60 2.77 15.95 1.26
N VAL A 61 3.99 16.40 0.93
CA VAL A 61 4.68 16.04 -0.32
C VAL A 61 5.07 14.55 -0.32
N TYR A 62 5.60 14.06 0.78
CA TYR A 62 5.98 12.66 0.96
C TYR A 62 4.76 11.71 0.90
N ASN A 63 3.66 12.07 1.55
CA ASN A 63 2.44 11.27 1.53
C ASN A 63 1.80 11.22 0.14
N ALA A 64 1.84 12.32 -0.63
CA ALA A 64 1.40 12.33 -2.01
C ALA A 64 2.25 11.38 -2.88
N TYR A 65 3.58 11.45 -2.73
CA TYR A 65 4.50 10.51 -3.40
C TYR A 65 4.22 9.05 -3.03
N CYS A 66 4.04 8.72 -1.74
CA CYS A 66 3.72 7.37 -1.31
C CYS A 66 2.42 6.84 -1.94
N LYS A 67 1.41 7.71 -2.10
CA LYS A 67 0.16 7.34 -2.77
C LYS A 67 0.38 7.01 -4.25
N GLU A 68 1.14 7.85 -4.96
CA GLU A 68 1.50 7.62 -6.36
C GLU A 68 2.32 6.32 -6.53
N GLU A 69 3.25 6.07 -5.61
CA GLU A 69 4.05 4.84 -5.59
C GLU A 69 3.20 3.59 -5.36
N ASP A 70 2.25 3.65 -4.43
CA ASP A 70 1.27 2.58 -4.20
C ASP A 70 0.41 2.32 -5.45
N GLU A 71 0.01 3.36 -6.17
CA GLU A 71 -0.76 3.23 -7.42
C GLU A 71 0.07 2.59 -8.53
N ALA A 72 1.31 3.03 -8.70
CA ALA A 72 2.24 2.44 -9.64
C ALA A 72 2.53 0.97 -9.32
N HIS A 73 2.71 0.63 -8.04
CA HIS A 73 2.87 -0.75 -7.60
C HIS A 73 1.64 -1.61 -7.92
N ARG A 74 0.42 -1.11 -7.64
CA ARG A 74 -0.82 -1.81 -8.01
C ARG A 74 -0.92 -2.07 -9.51
N LYS A 75 -0.49 -1.09 -10.34
CA LYS A 75 -0.45 -1.24 -11.80
C LYS A 75 0.51 -2.35 -12.23
N ILE A 76 1.70 -2.42 -11.62
CA ILE A 76 2.66 -3.51 -11.86
C ILE A 76 2.04 -4.86 -11.51
N MET A 77 1.44 -4.99 -10.33
CA MET A 77 0.82 -6.26 -9.89
C MET A 77 -0.33 -6.69 -10.79
N LYS A 78 -1.15 -5.74 -11.26
CA LYS A 78 -2.23 -6.01 -12.23
C LYS A 78 -1.66 -6.53 -13.55
N THR A 79 -0.69 -5.83 -14.14
CA THR A 79 -0.10 -6.21 -15.43
C THR A 79 0.69 -7.51 -15.33
N PHE A 80 1.32 -7.80 -14.20
CA PHE A 80 1.96 -9.09 -13.91
C PHE A 80 0.93 -10.24 -13.90
N LYS A 81 -0.21 -10.04 -13.22
CA LYS A 81 -1.29 -11.04 -13.18
C LYS A 81 -1.82 -11.30 -14.59
N GLU A 82 -2.11 -10.25 -15.37
CA GLU A 82 -2.56 -10.37 -16.75
C GLU A 82 -1.55 -11.13 -17.64
N LEU A 83 -0.25 -10.88 -17.48
CA LEU A 83 0.80 -11.61 -18.19
C LEU A 83 0.82 -13.10 -17.80
N ASN A 84 0.74 -13.39 -16.52
CA ASN A 84 0.71 -14.76 -16.02
C ASN A 84 -0.53 -15.52 -16.53
N GLU A 85 -1.70 -14.88 -16.53
CA GLU A 85 -2.94 -15.45 -17.08
C GLU A 85 -2.84 -15.69 -18.59
N ALA A 86 -2.18 -14.79 -19.33
CA ALA A 86 -1.97 -14.97 -20.77
C ALA A 86 -1.10 -16.19 -21.09
N ILE A 87 -0.07 -16.45 -20.28
CA ILE A 87 0.77 -17.65 -20.40
C ILE A 87 -0.04 -18.92 -20.06
N SER A 88 -0.74 -18.89 -18.92
CA SER A 88 -1.53 -20.04 -18.45
C SER A 88 -2.70 -20.40 -19.37
N SER A 89 -3.19 -19.42 -20.17
CA SER A 89 -4.27 -19.61 -21.15
C SER A 89 -3.73 -19.90 -22.57
N GLU A 90 -2.46 -20.22 -22.70
CA GLU A 90 -1.80 -20.59 -23.97
C GLU A 90 -2.06 -19.57 -25.11
N LYS A 91 -2.06 -18.28 -24.78
CA LYS A 91 -2.27 -17.23 -25.77
C LYS A 91 -1.17 -17.22 -26.82
N SER A 92 -1.47 -16.66 -27.98
CA SER A 92 -0.49 -16.54 -29.07
C SER A 92 0.76 -15.75 -28.64
N SER A 93 1.90 -16.03 -29.25
CA SER A 93 3.17 -15.32 -29.00
C SER A 93 3.04 -13.82 -29.14
N LYS A 94 2.24 -13.34 -30.11
CA LYS A 94 1.98 -11.90 -30.31
C LYS A 94 1.21 -11.30 -29.13
N GLU A 95 0.21 -11.98 -28.61
CA GLU A 95 -0.55 -11.52 -27.43
C GLU A 95 0.34 -11.52 -26.19
N ILE A 96 1.10 -12.59 -25.95
CA ILE A 96 2.04 -12.68 -24.81
C ILE A 96 3.05 -11.51 -24.87
N SER A 97 3.61 -11.20 -26.03
CA SER A 97 4.50 -10.04 -26.20
C SER A 97 3.80 -8.71 -25.84
N ALA A 98 2.53 -8.56 -26.18
CA ALA A 98 1.77 -7.35 -25.80
C ALA A 98 1.55 -7.25 -24.28
N TYR A 99 1.29 -8.35 -23.58
CA TYR A 99 1.17 -8.38 -22.12
C TYR A 99 2.51 -8.11 -21.45
N LEU A 100 3.59 -8.70 -21.94
CA LEU A 100 4.95 -8.45 -21.45
C LEU A 100 5.31 -6.97 -21.56
N ASN A 101 5.06 -6.35 -22.73
CA ASN A 101 5.36 -4.92 -22.94
C ASN A 101 4.57 -4.03 -21.98
N ARG A 102 3.31 -4.34 -21.69
CA ARG A 102 2.51 -3.61 -20.69
C ARG A 102 3.10 -3.72 -19.28
N TYR A 103 3.53 -4.92 -18.89
CA TYR A 103 4.20 -5.14 -17.61
C TYR A 103 5.52 -4.36 -17.50
N LEU A 104 6.36 -4.42 -18.53
CA LEU A 104 7.64 -3.69 -18.56
C LEU A 104 7.43 -2.18 -18.51
N LYS A 105 6.43 -1.66 -19.24
CA LYS A 105 6.06 -0.24 -19.22
C LYS A 105 5.61 0.19 -17.82
N ALA A 106 4.79 -0.60 -17.14
CA ALA A 106 4.35 -0.27 -15.77
C ALA A 106 5.51 -0.22 -14.77
N ARG A 107 6.53 -1.09 -14.95
CA ARG A 107 7.77 -1.05 -14.15
C ARG A 107 8.60 0.20 -14.43
N GLU A 108 8.70 0.60 -15.70
CA GLU A 108 9.42 1.81 -16.09
C GLU A 108 8.76 3.07 -15.52
N GLU A 109 7.44 3.21 -15.63
CA GLU A 109 6.69 4.32 -15.04
C GLU A 109 6.93 4.46 -13.53
N LYS A 110 6.97 3.33 -12.79
CA LYS A 110 7.31 3.34 -11.36
C LYS A 110 8.75 3.81 -11.12
N ARG A 111 9.69 3.40 -11.95
CA ARG A 111 11.10 3.81 -11.87
C ARG A 111 11.25 5.32 -12.10
N GLU A 112 10.58 5.85 -13.13
CA GLU A 112 10.58 7.29 -13.43
C GLU A 112 9.99 8.11 -12.27
N LEU A 113 8.86 7.66 -11.67
CA LEU A 113 8.28 8.28 -10.49
C LEU A 113 9.27 8.34 -9.33
N SER A 114 9.96 7.22 -9.04
CA SER A 114 10.95 7.14 -7.96
C SER A 114 12.17 8.04 -8.24
N ASN A 115 12.64 8.11 -9.49
CA ASN A 115 13.75 8.98 -9.86
C ASN A 115 13.41 10.47 -9.75
N ALA A 116 12.15 10.85 -10.05
CA ALA A 116 11.68 12.23 -9.95
C ALA A 116 11.39 12.68 -8.49
N ALA A 117 11.29 11.74 -7.56
CA ALA A 117 10.90 12.04 -6.18
C ALA A 117 11.90 12.94 -5.45
N ALA A 118 13.22 12.73 -5.63
CA ALA A 118 14.25 13.53 -5.00
C ALA A 118 14.11 15.03 -5.33
N ALA A 119 13.88 15.37 -6.59
CA ALA A 119 13.68 16.75 -7.02
C ALA A 119 12.40 17.38 -6.43
N ARG A 120 11.39 16.58 -6.10
CA ARG A 120 10.17 17.05 -5.40
C ARG A 120 10.48 17.36 -3.94
N PHE A 121 11.26 16.51 -3.26
CA PHE A 121 11.64 16.69 -1.86
C PHE A 121 12.60 17.85 -1.67
N MET A 122 13.54 18.06 -2.59
CA MET A 122 14.49 19.21 -2.60
C MET A 122 13.80 20.57 -2.73
N LYS A 123 12.53 20.63 -3.09
CA LYS A 123 11.75 21.89 -3.07
C LYS A 123 11.32 22.31 -1.68
N VAL A 124 11.28 21.38 -0.74
CA VAL A 124 10.76 21.62 0.64
C VAL A 124 11.79 21.27 1.72
N LEU A 125 12.91 20.64 1.37
CA LEU A 125 13.99 20.29 2.29
C LEU A 125 15.37 20.59 1.68
N PRO A 126 16.38 20.90 2.50
CA PRO A 126 17.77 20.91 2.08
C PRO A 126 18.23 19.53 1.55
N ASP A 127 19.15 19.53 0.58
CA ASP A 127 19.68 18.34 -0.07
C ASP A 127 20.22 17.30 0.91
N GLU A 128 20.89 17.75 1.99
CA GLU A 128 21.38 16.86 3.05
C GLU A 128 20.23 16.08 3.70
N LYS A 129 19.10 16.73 4.00
CA LYS A 129 17.95 16.07 4.61
C LYS A 129 17.24 15.13 3.64
N VAL A 130 17.22 15.46 2.35
CA VAL A 130 16.76 14.54 1.30
C VAL A 130 17.67 13.31 1.21
N ALA A 131 18.98 13.46 1.26
CA ALA A 131 19.90 12.33 1.32
C ALA A 131 19.66 11.45 2.58
N ARG A 132 19.42 12.09 3.74
CA ARG A 132 19.05 11.36 4.98
C ARG A 132 17.72 10.62 4.85
N LEU A 133 16.75 11.14 4.08
CA LEU A 133 15.49 10.43 3.79
C LEU A 133 15.77 9.07 3.13
N TYR A 134 16.57 9.03 2.07
CA TYR A 134 16.89 7.76 1.40
C TYR A 134 17.63 6.77 2.31
N ILE A 135 18.51 7.28 3.19
CA ILE A 135 19.18 6.45 4.20
C ILE A 135 18.13 5.92 5.21
N ALA A 136 17.22 6.77 5.66
CA ALA A 136 16.16 6.39 6.60
C ALA A 136 15.19 5.37 6.00
N GLU A 137 14.80 5.53 4.73
CA GLU A 137 13.98 4.55 4.01
C GLU A 137 14.63 3.17 3.97
N GLU A 138 15.91 3.12 3.63
CA GLU A 138 16.66 1.86 3.55
C GLU A 138 16.83 1.21 4.93
N LYS A 139 17.17 1.99 5.97
CA LYS A 139 17.25 1.49 7.36
C LYS A 139 15.89 0.96 7.83
N PHE A 140 14.82 1.70 7.59
CA PHE A 140 13.46 1.31 7.97
C PHE A 140 13.04 0.01 7.28
N ARG A 141 13.28 -0.10 5.98
CA ARG A 141 13.00 -1.30 5.19
C ARG A 141 13.75 -2.52 5.75
N ARG A 142 15.04 -2.39 6.04
CA ARG A 142 15.83 -3.48 6.64
C ARG A 142 15.29 -3.90 8.00
N ASN A 143 14.95 -2.94 8.86
CA ASN A 143 14.38 -3.21 10.16
C ASN A 143 13.05 -3.97 10.06
N GLN A 144 12.19 -3.62 9.10
CA GLN A 144 10.92 -4.33 8.87
C GLN A 144 11.16 -5.77 8.40
N ILE A 145 12.08 -6.00 7.47
CA ILE A 145 12.43 -7.34 6.99
C ILE A 145 12.98 -8.18 8.15
N HIS A 146 13.88 -7.63 8.96
CA HIS A 146 14.45 -8.32 10.11
C HIS A 146 13.37 -8.72 11.14
N ARG A 147 12.43 -7.82 11.44
CA ARG A 147 11.30 -8.11 12.34
C ARG A 147 10.39 -9.22 11.81
N LEU A 148 10.15 -9.27 10.49
CA LEU A 148 9.37 -10.35 9.87
C LEU A 148 10.08 -11.70 10.00
N HIS A 149 11.39 -11.77 9.80
CA HIS A 149 12.16 -13.01 9.97
C HIS A 149 12.17 -13.52 11.41
N HIS A 150 12.28 -12.64 12.40
CA HIS A 150 12.24 -13.03 13.82
C HIS A 150 10.85 -13.51 14.26
N ASN A 151 9.78 -12.93 13.71
CA ASN A 151 8.42 -13.33 14.06
C ASN A 151 7.97 -14.65 13.40
N HIS A 152 8.66 -15.13 12.38
CA HIS A 152 8.37 -16.37 11.64
C HIS A 152 9.42 -17.47 11.88
N GLY A 153 10.42 -17.24 12.76
CA GLY A 153 11.35 -18.28 13.18
C GLY A 153 10.64 -19.40 13.94
N PRO A 154 11.13 -20.65 13.84
CA PRO A 154 10.51 -21.78 14.52
C PRO A 154 10.45 -21.48 16.02
N LYS A 155 9.24 -21.47 16.59
CA LYS A 155 9.07 -21.50 18.05
C LYS A 155 9.67 -22.81 18.54
N LYS A 156 10.83 -22.72 19.20
CA LYS A 156 11.42 -23.84 19.93
C LYS A 156 10.54 -24.20 21.11
#